data_33edc7d1971e4e3fadbad0eaabaadb66
#
_entry.id   33edc7d1971e4e3fadbad0eaabaadb66
#
_cell.length_a   1.000
_cell.length_b   1.000
_cell.length_c   1.000
_cell.angle_alpha   90.00
_cell.angle_beta   90.00
_cell.angle_gamma   90.00
#
_symmetry.space_group_name_H-M   'P 1'
#
loop_
_entity.id
_entity.type
_entity.pdbx_description
1 polymer ?
#
loop_
_entity_poly.entity_id
_entity_poly.type
_entity_poly.pdbx_seq_one_letter_code
_entity_poly.pdbx_strand_id
1 'polypeptide(L)'
;LAELGADTYNIIQVFFETKTKTYAALERLALDSMRMYFSDRCALICITQDMYKRSGSDESETDRIANLPRQIEGVLVGITMRELKDGSYKASVRTHGEIGASSICKRLGGGGHMGAAGCTLYGSKQQAINSLLKEVQAELDSVTID
;
A
#
# COMPACT_ATOMS: atom_id res chain seq x y z
N LEU A 1 4.68 25.23 -28.73
CA LEU A 1 4.77 25.23 -27.27
C LEU A 1 3.41 25.13 -26.62
N ALA A 2 2.40 25.87 -27.11
CA ALA A 2 1.04 25.80 -26.61
C ALA A 2 0.44 24.40 -26.82
N GLU A 3 0.72 23.77 -27.97
CA GLU A 3 0.26 22.42 -28.26
C GLU A 3 0.88 21.38 -27.33
N LEU A 4 2.18 21.47 -27.04
CA LEU A 4 2.85 20.61 -26.10
C LEU A 4 2.30 20.78 -24.68
N GLY A 5 1.98 22.00 -24.29
CA GLY A 5 1.36 22.26 -22.99
C GLY A 5 -0.04 21.65 -22.87
N ALA A 6 -0.85 21.74 -23.93
CA ALA A 6 -2.19 21.18 -23.97
C ALA A 6 -2.15 19.66 -23.93
N ASP A 7 -1.24 19.02 -24.68
CA ASP A 7 -1.07 17.56 -24.70
C ASP A 7 -0.60 17.06 -23.33
N THR A 8 0.32 17.76 -22.69
CA THR A 8 0.80 17.41 -21.34
C THR A 8 -0.33 17.48 -20.32
N TYR A 9 -1.16 18.52 -20.37
CA TYR A 9 -2.31 18.66 -19.49
C TYR A 9 -3.30 17.51 -19.67
N ASN A 10 -3.63 17.15 -20.91
CA ASN A 10 -4.53 16.04 -21.21
C ASN A 10 -3.99 14.71 -20.71
N ILE A 11 -2.68 14.46 -20.84
CA ILE A 11 -2.03 13.25 -20.36
C ILE A 11 -2.14 13.19 -18.83
N ILE A 12 -1.86 14.28 -18.13
CA ILE A 12 -1.97 14.36 -16.67
C ILE A 12 -3.40 14.09 -16.24
N GLN A 13 -4.37 14.68 -16.91
CA GLN A 13 -5.78 14.50 -16.60
C GLN A 13 -6.21 13.04 -16.75
N VAL A 14 -5.80 12.37 -17.84
CA VAL A 14 -6.15 10.96 -18.08
C VAL A 14 -5.52 10.04 -17.03
N PHE A 15 -4.24 10.25 -16.70
CA PHE A 15 -3.51 9.34 -15.79
C PHE A 15 -3.74 9.62 -14.31
N PHE A 16 -4.01 10.86 -13.90
CA PHE A 16 -4.06 11.22 -12.48
C PHE A 16 -5.44 11.65 -12.00
N GLU A 17 -6.29 12.17 -12.89
CA GLU A 17 -7.62 12.63 -12.50
C GLU A 17 -8.73 11.65 -12.91
N THR A 18 -8.51 10.90 -14.00
CA THR A 18 -9.53 9.97 -14.48
C THR A 18 -9.31 8.59 -13.89
N LYS A 19 -10.39 8.06 -13.32
CA LYS A 19 -10.41 6.70 -12.74
C LYS A 19 -11.45 5.85 -13.49
N THR A 20 -11.14 4.59 -13.70
CA THR A 20 -12.15 3.64 -14.18
C THR A 20 -13.21 3.44 -13.09
N LYS A 21 -14.40 3.01 -13.50
CA LYS A 21 -15.46 2.70 -12.54
C LYS A 21 -15.07 1.55 -11.62
N THR A 22 -14.38 0.55 -12.15
CA THR A 22 -13.91 -0.61 -11.40
C THR A 22 -12.83 -0.20 -10.39
N TYR A 23 -11.90 0.65 -10.79
CA TYR A 23 -10.89 1.19 -9.87
C TYR A 23 -11.53 1.99 -8.73
N ALA A 24 -12.48 2.88 -9.06
CA ALA A 24 -13.16 3.69 -8.05
C ALA A 24 -13.90 2.82 -7.04
N ALA A 25 -14.55 1.75 -7.49
CA ALA A 25 -15.22 0.81 -6.61
C ALA A 25 -14.23 0.05 -5.73
N LEU A 26 -13.09 -0.37 -6.29
CA LEU A 26 -12.04 -1.05 -5.52
C LEU A 26 -11.42 -0.11 -4.49
N GLU A 27 -11.13 1.12 -4.86
CA GLU A 27 -10.57 2.13 -3.95
C GLU A 27 -11.48 2.36 -2.74
N ARG A 28 -12.78 2.46 -2.98
CA ARG A 28 -13.75 2.61 -1.88
C ARG A 28 -13.70 1.44 -0.91
N LEU A 29 -13.70 0.20 -1.44
CA LEU A 29 -13.63 -1.00 -0.60
C LEU A 29 -12.29 -1.07 0.14
N ALA A 30 -11.21 -0.70 -0.53
CA ALA A 30 -9.88 -0.69 0.07
C ALA A 30 -9.80 0.31 1.24
N LEU A 31 -10.30 1.52 1.05
CA LEU A 31 -10.31 2.55 2.10
C LEU A 31 -11.17 2.13 3.28
N ASP A 32 -12.30 1.47 3.05
CA ASP A 32 -13.13 0.91 4.12
C ASP A 32 -12.40 -0.14 4.94
N SER A 33 -11.47 -0.89 4.32
CA SER A 33 -10.69 -1.91 5.00
C SER A 33 -9.56 -1.36 5.85
N MET A 34 -9.24 -0.07 5.71
CA MET A 34 -8.07 0.53 6.36
C MET A 34 -8.15 0.46 7.87
N ARG A 35 -7.05 0.05 8.50
CA ARG A 35 -6.88 0.02 9.94
C ARG A 35 -5.62 0.77 10.32
N MET A 36 -5.68 1.44 11.47
CA MET A 36 -4.57 2.24 11.97
C MET A 36 -3.92 1.56 13.17
N TYR A 37 -2.60 1.70 13.27
CA TYR A 37 -1.79 1.06 14.32
C TYR A 37 -0.73 2.04 14.83
N PHE A 38 -0.21 1.77 16.03
CA PHE A 38 0.90 2.53 16.62
C PHE A 38 0.61 4.04 16.73
N SER A 39 -0.53 4.36 17.34
CA SER A 39 -0.99 5.76 17.49
C SER A 39 -1.09 6.47 16.14
N ASP A 40 -1.69 5.78 15.17
CA ASP A 40 -1.95 6.27 13.80
C ASP A 40 -0.69 6.55 12.98
N ARG A 41 0.47 6.00 13.39
CA ARG A 41 1.70 6.10 12.60
C ARG A 41 1.81 5.05 11.50
N CYS A 42 0.97 4.02 11.54
CA CYS A 42 0.91 2.98 10.53
C CYS A 42 -0.52 2.81 10.05
N ALA A 43 -0.71 2.81 8.73
CA ALA A 43 -2.01 2.53 8.12
C ALA A 43 -1.87 1.29 7.23
N LEU A 44 -2.83 0.38 7.33
CA LEU A 44 -2.84 -0.87 6.57
C LEU A 44 -4.16 -1.06 5.85
N ILE A 45 -4.07 -1.30 4.55
CA ILE A 45 -5.19 -1.69 3.68
C ILE A 45 -4.98 -3.14 3.28
N CYS A 46 -6.05 -3.94 3.28
CA CYS A 46 -6.01 -5.31 2.77
C CYS A 46 -7.03 -5.48 1.66
N ILE A 47 -6.56 -5.80 0.45
CA ILE A 47 -7.39 -6.07 -0.71
C ILE A 47 -7.54 -7.58 -0.85
N THR A 48 -8.78 -8.06 -0.81
CA THR A 48 -9.10 -9.47 -0.88
C THR A 48 -9.61 -9.85 -2.27
N GLN A 49 -9.60 -11.14 -2.58
CA GLN A 49 -10.17 -11.65 -3.82
C GLN A 49 -11.67 -11.33 -3.95
N ASP A 50 -12.38 -11.31 -2.81
CA ASP A 50 -13.78 -10.89 -2.77
C ASP A 50 -13.96 -9.43 -3.22
N MET A 51 -13.07 -8.55 -2.81
CA MET A 51 -13.12 -7.13 -3.22
C MET A 51 -12.94 -6.97 -4.73
N TYR A 52 -12.06 -7.76 -5.35
CA TYR A 52 -11.92 -7.76 -6.81
C TYR A 52 -13.24 -8.16 -7.49
N LYS A 53 -13.88 -9.20 -6.99
CA LYS A 53 -15.17 -9.66 -7.53
C LYS A 53 -16.27 -8.60 -7.39
N ARG A 54 -16.37 -8.00 -6.21
CA ARG A 54 -17.40 -7.00 -5.90
C ARG A 54 -17.23 -5.71 -6.69
N SER A 55 -15.99 -5.31 -6.94
CA SER A 55 -15.69 -4.08 -7.69
C SER A 55 -15.66 -4.29 -9.21
N GLY A 56 -15.48 -5.53 -9.64
CA GLY A 56 -15.20 -5.85 -11.06
C GLY A 56 -13.78 -5.52 -11.49
N SER A 57 -12.92 -5.16 -10.55
CA SER A 57 -11.52 -4.83 -10.80
C SER A 57 -10.63 -6.07 -10.75
N ASP A 58 -9.35 -5.89 -10.99
CA ASP A 58 -8.33 -6.92 -10.86
C ASP A 58 -7.03 -6.32 -10.33
N GLU A 59 -6.01 -7.16 -10.20
CA GLU A 59 -4.73 -6.74 -9.61
C GLU A 59 -4.00 -5.66 -10.42
N SER A 60 -4.33 -5.48 -11.70
CA SER A 60 -3.67 -4.46 -12.53
C SER A 60 -3.98 -3.04 -12.06
N GLU A 61 -5.06 -2.86 -11.29
CA GLU A 61 -5.47 -1.53 -10.80
C GLU A 61 -4.99 -1.25 -9.37
N THR A 62 -4.21 -2.14 -8.76
CA THR A 62 -3.81 -1.97 -7.34
C THR A 62 -2.63 -1.03 -7.09
N ASP A 63 -1.82 -0.74 -8.10
CA ASP A 63 -0.61 0.08 -7.92
C ASP A 63 -0.92 1.48 -7.37
N ARG A 64 -2.01 2.09 -7.80
CA ARG A 64 -2.42 3.41 -7.31
C ARG A 64 -2.86 3.35 -5.86
N ILE A 65 -3.47 2.24 -5.46
CA ILE A 65 -3.94 2.05 -4.08
C ILE A 65 -2.75 1.92 -3.13
N ALA A 66 -1.64 1.36 -3.59
CA ALA A 66 -0.45 1.15 -2.75
C ALA A 66 0.12 2.43 -2.14
N ASN A 67 -0.18 3.58 -2.72
CA ASN A 67 0.28 4.87 -2.20
C ASN A 67 -0.71 5.52 -1.23
N LEU A 68 -1.95 5.06 -1.16
CA LEU A 68 -2.99 5.71 -0.37
C LEU A 68 -2.73 5.70 1.14
N PRO A 69 -2.33 4.58 1.75
CA PRO A 69 -2.13 4.57 3.20
C PRO A 69 -1.07 5.58 3.66
N ARG A 70 0.01 5.72 2.90
CA ARG A 70 1.09 6.65 3.23
C ARG A 70 0.66 8.13 3.18
N GLN A 71 -0.38 8.44 2.41
CA GLN A 71 -0.85 9.81 2.21
C GLN A 71 -1.70 10.32 3.37
N ILE A 72 -2.06 9.47 4.30
CA ILE A 72 -2.85 9.87 5.48
C ILE A 72 -1.96 10.68 6.42
N GLU A 73 -2.48 11.79 6.92
CA GLU A 73 -1.76 12.69 7.84
C GLU A 73 -1.24 11.93 9.05
N GLY A 74 0.03 12.11 9.38
CA GLY A 74 0.67 11.48 10.54
C GLY A 74 1.18 10.07 10.30
N VAL A 75 0.84 9.44 9.18
CA VAL A 75 1.29 8.08 8.87
C VAL A 75 2.75 8.10 8.42
N LEU A 76 3.57 7.27 9.06
CA LEU A 76 4.97 7.06 8.71
C LEU A 76 5.18 5.81 7.88
N VAL A 77 4.31 4.80 8.07
CA VAL A 77 4.38 3.52 7.35
C VAL A 77 2.99 3.21 6.79
N GLY A 78 2.88 3.17 5.48
CA GLY A 78 1.67 2.75 4.79
C GLY A 78 1.86 1.37 4.17
N ILE A 79 0.93 0.47 4.45
CA ILE A 79 0.98 -0.91 3.97
C ILE A 79 -0.27 -1.22 3.16
N THR A 80 -0.08 -1.80 1.98
CA THR A 80 -1.16 -2.37 1.20
C THR A 80 -0.88 -3.85 0.99
N MET A 81 -1.70 -4.69 1.63
CA MET A 81 -1.67 -6.13 1.40
C MET A 81 -2.69 -6.48 0.35
N ARG A 82 -2.35 -7.41 -0.54
CA ARG A 82 -3.34 -7.98 -1.46
C ARG A 82 -3.30 -9.50 -1.40
N GLU A 83 -4.46 -10.09 -1.34
CA GLU A 83 -4.62 -11.53 -1.36
C GLU A 83 -4.39 -12.05 -2.77
N LEU A 84 -3.49 -13.01 -2.92
CA LEU A 84 -3.24 -13.68 -4.19
C LEU A 84 -4.16 -14.89 -4.36
N LYS A 85 -4.29 -15.37 -5.59
CA LYS A 85 -5.18 -16.50 -5.91
C LYS A 85 -4.81 -17.79 -5.17
N ASP A 86 -3.54 -17.95 -4.79
CA ASP A 86 -3.06 -19.11 -4.04
C ASP A 86 -3.29 -19.00 -2.53
N GLY A 87 -3.90 -17.90 -2.07
CA GLY A 87 -4.16 -17.65 -0.65
C GLY A 87 -3.04 -16.96 0.11
N SER A 88 -1.90 -16.72 -0.53
CA SER A 88 -0.83 -15.91 0.08
C SER A 88 -1.15 -14.43 -0.06
N TYR A 89 -0.32 -13.57 0.57
CA TYR A 89 -0.51 -12.12 0.55
C TYR A 89 0.75 -11.43 0.06
N LYS A 90 0.59 -10.50 -0.85
CA LYS A 90 1.69 -9.63 -1.27
C LYS A 90 1.52 -8.29 -0.59
N ALA A 91 2.55 -7.86 0.13
CA ALA A 91 2.53 -6.59 0.84
C ALA A 91 3.43 -5.57 0.13
N SER A 92 2.90 -4.37 -0.04
CA SER A 92 3.66 -3.21 -0.49
C SER A 92 3.78 -2.26 0.69
N VAL A 93 5.00 -1.89 1.03
CA VAL A 93 5.31 -1.00 2.17
C VAL A 93 5.88 0.30 1.64
N ARG A 94 5.28 1.41 2.03
CA ARG A 94 5.70 2.76 1.68
C ARG A 94 5.95 3.54 2.95
N THR A 95 7.07 4.22 3.04
CA THR A 95 7.46 4.92 4.28
C THR A 95 7.88 6.36 4.02
N HIS A 96 7.95 7.13 5.11
CA HIS A 96 8.46 8.50 5.12
C HIS A 96 9.73 8.59 5.96
N GLY A 97 10.59 9.56 5.64
CA GLY A 97 11.75 9.91 6.44
C GLY A 97 12.76 8.79 6.56
N GLU A 98 13.21 8.55 7.77
CA GLU A 98 14.25 7.57 8.08
C GLU A 98 13.71 6.15 8.30
N ILE A 99 12.41 5.97 8.23
CA ILE A 99 11.79 4.65 8.37
C ILE A 99 12.06 3.86 7.09
N GLY A 100 12.69 2.70 7.22
CA GLY A 100 13.12 1.91 6.08
C GLY A 100 12.10 0.85 5.66
N ALA A 101 11.41 1.07 4.55
CA ALA A 101 10.54 0.06 3.97
C ALA A 101 11.33 -1.21 3.61
N SER A 102 12.53 -1.04 3.04
CA SER A 102 13.40 -2.17 2.71
C SER A 102 13.82 -2.97 3.95
N SER A 103 14.08 -2.30 5.07
CA SER A 103 14.44 -2.99 6.31
C SER A 103 13.29 -3.86 6.82
N ILE A 104 12.08 -3.34 6.80
CA ILE A 104 10.87 -4.08 7.18
C ILE A 104 10.72 -5.33 6.30
N CYS A 105 10.76 -5.13 4.99
CA CYS A 105 10.50 -6.21 4.04
C CYS A 105 11.63 -7.25 3.98
N LYS A 106 12.89 -6.85 4.17
CA LYS A 106 14.02 -7.79 4.21
C LYS A 106 13.88 -8.79 5.35
N ARG A 107 13.43 -8.34 6.52
CA ARG A 107 13.21 -9.24 7.66
C ARG A 107 12.08 -10.24 7.42
N LEU A 108 11.26 -10.00 6.40
CA LEU A 108 10.16 -10.89 5.98
C LEU A 108 10.47 -11.62 4.67
N GLY A 109 11.73 -11.62 4.24
CA GLY A 109 12.16 -12.33 3.05
C GLY A 109 11.97 -11.58 1.73
N GLY A 110 11.59 -10.33 1.80
CA GLY A 110 11.42 -9.48 0.61
C GLY A 110 12.55 -8.50 0.42
N GLY A 111 12.25 -7.34 -0.12
CA GLY A 111 13.24 -6.29 -0.35
C GLY A 111 12.67 -5.13 -1.14
N GLY A 112 13.55 -4.19 -1.47
CA GLY A 112 13.20 -3.00 -2.23
C GLY A 112 14.09 -1.83 -1.87
N HIS A 113 13.52 -0.63 -1.95
CA HIS A 113 14.21 0.62 -1.66
C HIS A 113 13.81 1.15 -0.29
N MET A 114 14.52 2.16 0.19
CA MET A 114 14.28 2.73 1.52
C MET A 114 12.82 3.17 1.73
N GLY A 115 12.25 3.88 0.78
CA GLY A 115 10.88 4.40 0.89
C GLY A 115 9.79 3.50 0.30
N ALA A 116 10.17 2.42 -0.37
CA ALA A 116 9.22 1.56 -1.08
C ALA A 116 9.78 0.15 -1.24
N ALA A 117 9.13 -0.82 -0.65
CA ALA A 117 9.56 -2.23 -0.70
C ALA A 117 8.36 -3.16 -0.67
N GLY A 118 8.59 -4.43 -0.89
CA GLY A 118 7.54 -5.44 -0.89
C GLY A 118 8.01 -6.79 -0.38
N CYS A 119 7.07 -7.60 0.04
CA CYS A 119 7.33 -8.96 0.49
C CYS A 119 6.08 -9.82 0.26
N THR A 120 6.26 -11.14 0.30
CA THR A 120 5.16 -12.10 0.21
C THR A 120 5.03 -12.80 1.55
N LEU A 121 3.79 -12.92 2.03
CA LEU A 121 3.48 -13.49 3.33
C LEU A 121 2.54 -14.68 3.16
N TYR A 122 2.75 -15.70 3.98
CA TYR A 122 2.01 -16.94 3.94
C TYR A 122 1.22 -17.10 5.23
N GLY A 123 0.26 -18.02 5.24
CA GLY A 123 -0.61 -18.24 6.38
C GLY A 123 -1.91 -17.47 6.27
N SER A 124 -2.59 -17.30 7.40
CA SER A 124 -3.86 -16.57 7.43
C SER A 124 -3.63 -15.07 7.28
N LYS A 125 -4.71 -14.35 6.96
CA LYS A 125 -4.68 -12.89 6.91
C LYS A 125 -4.14 -12.30 8.22
N GLN A 126 -4.64 -12.79 9.35
CA GLN A 126 -4.24 -12.27 10.66
C GLN A 126 -2.77 -12.58 10.96
N GLN A 127 -2.28 -13.76 10.59
CA GLN A 127 -0.87 -14.11 10.74
C GLN A 127 0.02 -13.20 9.90
N ALA A 128 -0.37 -12.92 8.65
CA ALA A 128 0.35 -12.02 7.77
C ALA A 128 0.41 -10.60 8.35
N ILE A 129 -0.72 -10.09 8.83
CA ILE A 129 -0.79 -8.76 9.46
C ILE A 129 0.11 -8.71 10.69
N ASN A 130 0.04 -9.72 11.56
CA ASN A 130 0.85 -9.76 12.77
C ASN A 130 2.36 -9.78 12.46
N SER A 131 2.76 -10.51 11.43
CA SER A 131 4.16 -10.54 10.99
C SER A 131 4.64 -9.17 10.52
N LEU A 132 3.82 -8.48 9.74
CA LEU A 132 4.13 -7.13 9.28
C LEU A 132 4.22 -6.14 10.43
N LEU A 133 3.24 -6.15 11.33
CA LEU A 133 3.20 -5.19 12.44
C LEU A 133 4.36 -5.38 13.39
N LYS A 134 4.80 -6.61 13.60
CA LYS A 134 6.00 -6.90 14.42
C LYS A 134 7.23 -6.20 13.84
N GLU A 135 7.44 -6.30 12.54
CA GLU A 135 8.60 -5.70 11.89
C GLU A 135 8.46 -4.17 11.75
N VAL A 136 7.25 -3.68 11.58
CA VAL A 136 6.99 -2.23 11.60
C VAL A 136 7.35 -1.66 12.97
N GLN A 137 6.93 -2.32 14.05
CA GLN A 137 7.26 -1.86 15.39
C GLN A 137 8.77 -1.85 15.63
N ALA A 138 9.46 -2.91 15.22
CA ALA A 138 10.92 -2.97 15.34
C ALA A 138 11.59 -1.81 14.60
N GLU A 139 11.10 -1.47 13.40
CA GLU A 139 11.63 -0.36 12.63
C GLU A 139 11.34 0.99 13.28
N LEU A 140 10.13 1.21 13.74
CA LEU A 140 9.75 2.43 14.45
C LEU A 140 10.59 2.62 15.72
N ASP A 141 10.84 1.55 16.46
CA ASP A 141 11.63 1.59 17.69
C ASP A 141 13.13 1.84 17.40
N SER A 142 13.63 1.40 16.24
CA SER A 142 15.02 1.58 15.85
C SER A 142 15.35 3.02 15.46
N VAL A 143 14.36 3.78 15.04
CA VAL A 143 14.51 5.19 14.70
C VAL A 143 14.17 5.99 15.94
N THR A 144 15.20 6.38 16.68
CA THR A 144 15.01 7.17 17.90
C THR A 144 14.55 8.57 17.53
N ILE A 145 13.38 8.92 18.00
CA ILE A 145 12.83 10.25 17.84
C ILE A 145 13.04 10.98 19.17
N ASP A 146 14.01 11.83 19.19
CA ASP A 146 14.26 12.69 20.34
C ASP A 146 13.41 13.97 20.26
#